data_7eeb6734e3975d7550227e131ae25e86
#
_entry.id   7eeb6734e3975d7550227e131ae25e86
#
_cell.length_a   1.000
_cell.length_b   1.000
_cell.length_c   1.000
_cell.angle_alpha   90.00
_cell.angle_beta   90.00
_cell.angle_gamma   90.00
#
_symmetry.space_group_name_H-M   'P 1'
#
loop_
_entity.id
_entity.type
_entity.pdbx_description
1 polymer ?
#
loop_
_entity_poly.entity_id
_entity_poly.type
_entity_poly.pdbx_seq_one_letter_code
_entity_poly.pdbx_strand_id
1 'polypeptide(L)'
;MFGVSPAGVWANQTSRPEGSATWGGSETYYTHYADSRQWVLEGWLHYITPQIYWNIGYEPADYEILLNWWHDLTKDTNVRLYPGIALYKLGDNTQSDAWLECEEIIRQLNLNRSLGIDGECFYGYSKIRQNYNNINNYLSEFYAN
;
A
#
# COMPACT_ATOMS: atom_id res chain seq x y z
N MET A 1 -4.08 -0.20 -21.09
CA MET A 1 -3.61 -0.66 -19.78
C MET A 1 -4.81 -0.61 -18.83
N PHE A 2 -5.05 -1.68 -18.05
CA PHE A 2 -6.16 -1.79 -17.12
C PHE A 2 -5.63 -2.24 -15.75
N GLY A 3 -6.08 -1.62 -14.68
CA GLY A 3 -5.72 -1.97 -13.31
C GLY A 3 -6.82 -1.61 -12.33
N VAL A 4 -6.70 -2.10 -11.11
CA VAL A 4 -7.66 -1.88 -10.03
C VAL A 4 -6.95 -1.46 -8.75
N SER A 5 -7.68 -0.76 -7.87
CA SER A 5 -7.19 -0.32 -6.56
C SER A 5 -8.10 -0.86 -5.46
N PRO A 6 -7.93 -2.14 -5.07
CA PRO A 6 -8.70 -2.74 -3.99
C PRO A 6 -8.26 -2.21 -2.62
N ALA A 7 -9.04 -2.43 -1.57
CA ALA A 7 -8.53 -2.24 -0.20
C ALA A 7 -7.33 -3.16 0.06
N GLY A 8 -6.43 -2.73 0.95
CA GLY A 8 -5.14 -3.37 1.18
C GLY A 8 -5.21 -4.80 1.69
N VAL A 9 -6.28 -5.17 2.40
CA VAL A 9 -6.50 -6.54 2.90
C VAL A 9 -7.42 -7.30 1.95
N TRP A 10 -6.89 -8.29 1.24
CA TRP A 10 -7.70 -9.21 0.45
C TRP A 10 -8.49 -10.14 1.36
N ALA A 11 -7.81 -10.89 2.22
CA ALA A 11 -8.34 -11.68 3.33
C ALA A 11 -7.27 -11.78 4.42
N ASN A 12 -7.68 -11.91 5.67
CA ASN A 12 -6.78 -12.21 6.78
C ASN A 12 -6.46 -13.71 6.79
N GLN A 13 -5.27 -14.10 7.22
CA GLN A 13 -4.86 -15.49 7.30
C GLN A 13 -5.75 -16.30 8.25
N THR A 14 -6.34 -15.66 9.27
CA THR A 14 -7.29 -16.29 10.19
C THR A 14 -8.62 -16.66 9.52
N SER A 15 -9.02 -15.93 8.49
CA SER A 15 -10.24 -16.19 7.71
C SER A 15 -9.97 -17.12 6.52
N ARG A 16 -8.75 -17.06 5.97
CA ARG A 16 -8.35 -17.82 4.79
C ARG A 16 -6.84 -18.06 4.78
N PRO A 17 -6.36 -19.32 4.68
CA PRO A 17 -4.94 -19.65 4.78
C PRO A 17 -4.03 -18.89 3.80
N GLU A 18 -4.55 -18.55 2.62
CA GLU A 18 -3.82 -17.79 1.59
C GLU A 18 -3.81 -16.27 1.85
N GLY A 19 -4.48 -15.81 2.90
CA GLY A 19 -4.55 -14.39 3.29
C GLY A 19 -3.26 -13.86 3.88
N SER A 20 -3.21 -12.55 4.07
CA SER A 20 -2.10 -11.88 4.76
C SER A 20 -2.07 -12.21 6.26
N ALA A 21 -0.88 -12.19 6.86
CA ALA A 21 -0.70 -12.41 8.32
C ALA A 21 -1.18 -11.19 9.13
N THR A 22 -2.39 -10.74 8.83
CA THR A 22 -3.12 -9.64 9.47
C THR A 22 -4.37 -10.19 10.16
N TRP A 23 -5.01 -9.37 11.00
CA TRP A 23 -6.25 -9.72 11.68
C TRP A 23 -7.28 -8.56 11.69
N GLY A 24 -6.94 -7.43 11.06
CA GLY A 24 -7.78 -6.25 10.93
C GLY A 24 -7.99 -5.84 9.47
N GLY A 25 -8.65 -4.71 9.31
CA GLY A 25 -9.01 -4.20 7.99
C GLY A 25 -10.25 -4.86 7.40
N SER A 26 -10.77 -4.25 6.33
CA SER A 26 -11.90 -4.80 5.59
C SER A 26 -11.40 -5.83 4.57
N GLU A 27 -11.79 -7.07 4.73
CA GLU A 27 -11.43 -8.17 3.82
C GLU A 27 -12.25 -8.06 2.54
N THR A 28 -11.62 -7.61 1.44
CA THR A 28 -12.33 -7.37 0.17
C THR A 28 -12.97 -8.62 -0.41
N TYR A 29 -12.35 -9.77 -0.20
CA TYR A 29 -12.88 -11.06 -0.63
C TYR A 29 -14.29 -11.30 -0.09
N TYR A 30 -14.52 -11.04 1.20
CA TYR A 30 -15.80 -11.29 1.86
C TYR A 30 -16.76 -10.12 1.82
N THR A 31 -16.25 -8.88 1.98
CA THR A 31 -17.10 -7.69 2.11
C THR A 31 -17.55 -7.12 0.77
N HIS A 32 -16.74 -7.28 -0.27
CA HIS A 32 -17.00 -6.73 -1.60
C HIS A 32 -17.14 -7.83 -2.67
N TYR A 33 -17.01 -9.11 -2.29
CA TYR A 33 -16.98 -10.24 -3.23
C TYR A 33 -15.95 -10.03 -4.35
N ALA A 34 -14.82 -9.37 -4.00
CA ALA A 34 -13.77 -8.99 -4.94
C ALA A 34 -12.54 -9.88 -4.74
N ASP A 35 -12.41 -10.90 -5.60
CA ASP A 35 -11.26 -11.80 -5.58
C ASP A 35 -10.08 -11.22 -6.37
N SER A 36 -9.53 -10.11 -5.86
CA SER A 36 -8.40 -9.44 -6.48
C SER A 36 -7.12 -10.30 -6.52
N ARG A 37 -6.99 -11.27 -5.62
CA ARG A 37 -5.93 -12.29 -5.68
C ARG A 37 -6.04 -13.14 -6.93
N GLN A 38 -7.24 -13.67 -7.23
CA GLN A 38 -7.48 -14.45 -8.44
C GLN A 38 -7.22 -13.64 -9.70
N TRP A 39 -7.61 -12.37 -9.72
CA TRP A 39 -7.40 -11.50 -10.90
C TRP A 39 -5.91 -11.30 -11.22
N VAL A 40 -5.05 -11.25 -10.18
CA VAL A 40 -3.59 -11.19 -10.34
C VAL A 40 -3.06 -12.51 -10.89
N LEU A 41 -3.44 -13.64 -10.27
CA LEU A 41 -2.94 -14.97 -10.65
C LEU A 41 -3.32 -15.35 -12.09
N GLU A 42 -4.50 -14.95 -12.54
CA GLU A 42 -4.98 -15.19 -13.92
C GLU A 42 -4.45 -14.16 -14.93
N GLY A 43 -3.75 -13.12 -14.46
CA GLY A 43 -3.21 -12.09 -15.34
C GLY A 43 -4.28 -11.22 -16.02
N TRP A 44 -5.45 -11.06 -15.40
CA TRP A 44 -6.54 -10.24 -15.95
C TRP A 44 -6.28 -8.74 -15.84
N LEU A 45 -5.25 -8.36 -15.07
CA LEU A 45 -4.85 -6.99 -14.81
C LEU A 45 -3.47 -6.72 -15.43
N HIS A 46 -3.22 -5.46 -15.79
CA HIS A 46 -1.87 -4.99 -16.14
C HIS A 46 -1.13 -4.51 -14.89
N TYR A 47 -1.86 -3.98 -13.90
CA TYR A 47 -1.32 -3.54 -12.62
C TYR A 47 -2.37 -3.59 -11.52
N ILE A 48 -1.91 -3.62 -10.28
CA ILE A 48 -2.75 -3.54 -9.09
C ILE A 48 -2.19 -2.49 -8.13
N THR A 49 -3.10 -1.70 -7.52
CA THR A 49 -2.76 -0.64 -6.56
C THR A 49 -3.51 -0.86 -5.25
N PRO A 50 -3.08 -1.82 -4.42
CA PRO A 50 -3.75 -2.07 -3.14
C PRO A 50 -3.61 -0.86 -2.22
N GLN A 51 -4.71 -0.46 -1.57
CA GLN A 51 -4.78 0.68 -0.65
C GLN A 51 -4.26 0.26 0.73
N ILE A 52 -2.92 0.26 0.89
CA ILE A 52 -2.26 -0.12 2.16
C ILE A 52 -2.17 1.14 3.03
N TYR A 53 -3.30 1.56 3.59
CA TYR A 53 -3.44 2.86 4.26
C TYR A 53 -3.20 2.80 5.77
N TRP A 54 -2.24 1.97 6.20
CA TRP A 54 -1.78 1.86 7.58
C TRP A 54 -0.28 2.16 7.67
N ASN A 55 0.19 2.48 8.87
CA ASN A 55 1.62 2.68 9.08
C ASN A 55 2.34 1.35 9.32
N ILE A 56 3.66 1.35 9.14
CA ILE A 56 4.53 0.24 9.55
C ILE A 56 4.43 0.10 11.06
N GLY A 57 4.20 -1.14 11.54
CA GLY A 57 4.02 -1.46 12.95
C GLY A 57 2.57 -1.33 13.45
N TYR A 58 1.59 -1.08 12.58
CA TYR A 58 0.18 -1.13 12.96
C TYR A 58 -0.29 -2.59 12.99
N GLU A 59 -0.27 -3.21 14.18
CA GLU A 59 -0.47 -4.65 14.38
C GLU A 59 -1.68 -5.26 13.63
N PRO A 60 -2.89 -4.61 13.59
CA PRO A 60 -4.03 -5.23 12.92
C PRO A 60 -3.86 -5.40 11.42
N ALA A 61 -3.12 -4.47 10.77
CA ALA A 61 -2.94 -4.42 9.32
C ALA A 61 -1.64 -3.67 8.98
N ASP A 62 -0.50 -4.23 9.39
CA ASP A 62 0.82 -3.64 9.20
C ASP A 62 1.14 -3.45 7.71
N TYR A 63 1.65 -2.25 7.35
CA TYR A 63 2.05 -1.92 5.98
C TYR A 63 3.06 -2.93 5.41
N GLU A 64 4.10 -3.27 6.19
CA GLU A 64 5.15 -4.18 5.74
C GLU A 64 4.61 -5.59 5.49
N ILE A 65 3.73 -6.10 6.37
CA ILE A 65 3.11 -7.42 6.20
C ILE A 65 2.26 -7.45 4.93
N LEU A 66 1.43 -6.42 4.72
CA LEU A 66 0.56 -6.33 3.54
C LEU A 66 1.37 -6.13 2.26
N LEU A 67 2.39 -5.28 2.29
CA LEU A 67 3.27 -5.05 1.15
C LEU A 67 3.96 -6.34 0.70
N ASN A 68 4.55 -7.09 1.64
CA ASN A 68 5.19 -8.37 1.36
C ASN A 68 4.20 -9.38 0.77
N TRP A 69 2.98 -9.44 1.31
CA TRP A 69 1.93 -10.32 0.78
C TRP A 69 1.57 -9.98 -0.67
N TRP A 70 1.36 -8.69 -0.99
CA TRP A 70 1.07 -8.26 -2.35
C TRP A 70 2.27 -8.45 -3.30
N HIS A 71 3.48 -8.19 -2.82
CA HIS A 71 4.71 -8.42 -3.59
C HIS A 71 4.86 -9.90 -3.93
N ASP A 72 4.72 -10.80 -2.95
CA ASP A 72 4.81 -12.24 -3.18
C ASP A 72 3.75 -12.76 -4.13
N LEU A 73 2.56 -12.17 -4.10
CA LEU A 73 1.48 -12.51 -5.03
C LEU A 73 1.79 -12.08 -6.47
N THR A 74 2.49 -10.96 -6.67
CA THR A 74 2.70 -10.36 -8.01
C THR A 74 4.03 -10.69 -8.64
N LYS A 75 5.09 -10.98 -7.86
CA LYS A 75 6.49 -11.11 -8.32
C LYS A 75 6.71 -12.10 -9.46
N ASP A 76 5.93 -13.18 -9.53
CA ASP A 76 6.04 -14.21 -10.56
C ASP A 76 4.95 -14.09 -11.63
N THR A 77 4.29 -12.93 -11.71
CA THR A 77 3.23 -12.64 -12.69
C THR A 77 3.64 -11.47 -13.62
N ASN A 78 2.81 -11.19 -14.62
CA ASN A 78 2.96 -9.99 -15.46
C ASN A 78 2.21 -8.77 -14.91
N VAL A 79 1.62 -8.86 -13.71
CA VAL A 79 0.86 -7.79 -13.08
C VAL A 79 1.79 -6.91 -12.24
N ARG A 80 1.91 -5.64 -12.59
CA ARG A 80 2.74 -4.70 -11.83
C ARG A 80 2.07 -4.30 -10.52
N LEU A 81 2.86 -4.21 -9.45
CA LEU A 81 2.42 -3.74 -8.15
C LEU A 81 2.79 -2.26 -7.97
N TYR A 82 1.79 -1.44 -7.66
CA TYR A 82 1.96 -0.04 -7.25
C TYR A 82 1.24 0.18 -5.92
N PRO A 83 1.91 0.03 -4.75
CA PRO A 83 1.27 0.19 -3.45
C PRO A 83 0.62 1.57 -3.29
N GLY A 84 -0.60 1.60 -2.78
CA GLY A 84 -1.28 2.83 -2.41
C GLY A 84 -0.80 3.32 -1.06
N ILE A 85 -0.29 4.56 -0.99
CA ILE A 85 0.21 5.22 0.22
C ILE A 85 -0.79 6.29 0.68
N ALA A 86 -1.11 6.29 1.98
CA ALA A 86 -2.09 7.20 2.59
C ALA A 86 -1.50 8.58 2.86
N LEU A 87 -1.06 9.29 1.83
CA LEU A 87 -0.46 10.61 2.01
C LEU A 87 -1.44 11.63 2.64
N TYR A 88 -2.75 11.43 2.50
CA TYR A 88 -3.75 12.30 3.13
C TYR A 88 -3.68 12.32 4.66
N LYS A 89 -3.13 11.25 5.27
CA LYS A 89 -2.97 11.15 6.72
C LYS A 89 -1.82 12.00 7.27
N LEU A 90 -0.88 12.41 6.43
CA LEU A 90 0.27 13.21 6.86
C LEU A 90 -0.17 14.47 7.61
N GLY A 91 0.27 14.61 8.87
CA GLY A 91 -0.08 15.69 9.79
C GLY A 91 -1.49 15.62 10.37
N ASP A 92 -2.18 14.50 10.25
CA ASP A 92 -3.51 14.30 10.86
C ASP A 92 -3.33 13.74 12.29
N ASN A 93 -3.54 14.59 13.29
CA ASN A 93 -3.43 14.22 14.70
C ASN A 93 -4.59 13.36 15.24
N THR A 94 -5.55 13.02 14.40
CA THR A 94 -6.60 12.04 14.72
C THR A 94 -6.18 10.61 14.37
N GLN A 95 -5.04 10.45 13.70
CA GLN A 95 -4.40 9.18 13.38
C GLN A 95 -3.32 8.82 14.41
N SER A 96 -2.58 7.74 14.16
CA SER A 96 -1.40 7.43 15.00
C SER A 96 -0.30 8.49 14.82
N ASP A 97 0.55 8.63 15.83
CA ASP A 97 1.67 9.60 15.82
C ASP A 97 2.64 9.38 14.65
N ALA A 98 2.67 8.17 14.07
CA ALA A 98 3.47 7.86 12.88
C ALA A 98 3.18 8.79 11.69
N TRP A 99 1.96 9.37 11.61
CA TRP A 99 1.55 10.24 10.52
C TRP A 99 1.79 11.73 10.74
N LEU A 100 2.34 12.11 11.90
CA LEU A 100 2.57 13.53 12.20
C LEU A 100 3.64 14.17 11.33
N GLU A 101 4.67 13.38 10.96
CA GLU A 101 5.81 13.85 10.16
C GLU A 101 6.01 12.97 8.91
N CYS A 102 6.96 13.36 8.03
CA CYS A 102 7.18 12.67 6.76
C CYS A 102 7.90 11.32 6.89
N GLU A 103 8.47 11.01 8.05
CA GLU A 103 9.30 9.82 8.27
C GLU A 103 8.58 8.53 7.90
N GLU A 104 7.31 8.40 8.25
CA GLU A 104 6.54 7.19 7.90
C GLU A 104 6.42 7.00 6.40
N ILE A 105 6.15 8.07 5.66
CA ILE A 105 6.09 8.02 4.19
C ILE A 105 7.43 7.57 3.62
N ILE A 106 8.54 8.14 4.11
CA ILE A 106 9.89 7.80 3.64
C ILE A 106 10.25 6.35 3.99
N ARG A 107 9.84 5.85 5.16
CA ARG A 107 10.02 4.45 5.54
C ARG A 107 9.30 3.51 4.58
N GLN A 108 8.04 3.81 4.25
CA GLN A 108 7.26 3.02 3.28
C GLN A 108 7.91 3.03 1.89
N LEU A 109 8.35 4.20 1.41
CA LEU A 109 9.06 4.32 0.13
C LEU A 109 10.36 3.51 0.09
N ASN A 110 11.17 3.57 1.15
CA ASN A 110 12.39 2.78 1.24
C ASN A 110 12.12 1.27 1.24
N LEU A 111 11.05 0.85 1.92
CA LEU A 111 10.62 -0.55 1.93
C LEU A 111 10.18 -1.01 0.54
N ASN A 112 9.37 -0.21 -0.16
CA ASN A 112 8.97 -0.50 -1.54
C ASN A 112 10.19 -0.67 -2.46
N ARG A 113 11.14 0.26 -2.37
CA ARG A 113 12.39 0.23 -3.16
C ARG A 113 13.22 -1.01 -2.85
N SER A 114 13.31 -1.41 -1.56
CA SER A 114 14.07 -2.59 -1.15
C SER A 114 13.53 -3.90 -1.75
N LEU A 115 12.23 -3.94 -2.07
CA LEU A 115 11.57 -5.05 -2.76
C LEU A 115 11.61 -4.94 -4.29
N GLY A 116 12.24 -3.88 -4.84
CA GLY A 116 12.30 -3.66 -6.29
C GLY A 116 10.97 -3.22 -6.91
N ILE A 117 10.10 -2.60 -6.13
CA ILE A 117 8.81 -2.06 -6.60
C ILE A 117 9.09 -0.75 -7.35
N ASP A 118 8.60 -0.65 -8.59
CA ASP A 118 8.93 0.44 -9.53
C ASP A 118 8.22 1.76 -9.29
N GLY A 119 7.25 1.81 -8.37
CA GLY A 119 6.53 3.05 -8.07
C GLY A 119 5.34 2.85 -7.14
N GLU A 120 4.74 3.95 -6.73
CA GLU A 120 3.66 4.01 -5.76
C GLU A 120 2.50 4.89 -6.25
N CYS A 121 1.36 4.75 -5.62
CA CYS A 121 0.21 5.62 -5.82
C CYS A 121 -0.08 6.41 -4.55
N PHE A 122 0.19 7.71 -4.55
CA PHE A 122 -0.09 8.57 -3.41
C PHE A 122 -1.56 9.02 -3.39
N TYR A 123 -2.24 8.74 -2.29
CA TYR A 123 -3.58 9.22 -2.04
C TYR A 123 -3.57 10.14 -0.80
N GLY A 124 -3.78 11.47 -0.94
CA GLY A 124 -4.20 12.21 -2.13
C GLY A 124 -3.28 13.40 -2.41
N TYR A 125 -3.52 14.04 -3.53
CA TYR A 125 -2.71 15.12 -4.09
C TYR A 125 -2.62 16.39 -3.22
N SER A 126 -3.59 16.64 -2.34
CA SER A 126 -3.69 17.88 -1.54
C SER A 126 -2.42 18.18 -0.72
N LYS A 127 -1.81 17.16 -0.12
CA LYS A 127 -0.58 17.33 0.69
C LYS A 127 0.63 17.69 -0.15
N ILE A 128 0.75 17.13 -1.36
CA ILE A 128 1.77 17.51 -2.35
C ILE A 128 1.58 18.96 -2.77
N ARG A 129 0.36 19.35 -3.14
CA ARG A 129 0.06 20.74 -3.54
C ARG A 129 0.36 21.77 -2.45
N GLN A 130 0.13 21.41 -1.20
CA GLN A 130 0.40 22.26 -0.04
C GLN A 130 1.86 22.23 0.42
N ASN A 131 2.67 21.32 -0.12
CA ASN A 131 4.02 21.00 0.36
C ASN A 131 4.05 20.78 1.88
N TYR A 132 3.05 20.04 2.40
CA TYR A 132 2.91 19.84 3.83
C TYR A 132 4.17 19.19 4.41
N ASN A 133 4.70 19.73 5.52
CA ASN A 133 5.95 19.30 6.15
C ASN A 133 7.12 19.12 5.16
N ASN A 134 7.17 19.94 4.11
CA ASN A 134 8.16 19.86 3.04
C ASN A 134 8.20 18.53 2.28
N ILE A 135 7.08 17.82 2.20
CA ILE A 135 7.01 16.50 1.55
C ILE A 135 7.56 16.50 0.12
N ASN A 136 7.41 17.61 -0.62
CA ASN A 136 7.92 17.68 -1.99
C ASN A 136 9.44 17.60 -2.06
N ASN A 137 10.16 18.14 -1.07
CA ASN A 137 11.61 18.03 -1.00
C ASN A 137 12.03 16.58 -0.76
N TYR A 138 11.40 15.91 0.21
CA TYR A 138 11.64 14.48 0.49
C TYR A 138 11.39 13.60 -0.74
N LEU A 139 10.25 13.80 -1.42
CA LEU A 139 9.93 13.04 -2.63
C LEU A 139 10.93 13.33 -3.76
N SER A 140 11.31 14.61 -3.95
CA SER A 140 12.28 14.99 -4.97
C SER A 140 13.65 14.34 -4.72
N GLU A 141 14.13 14.35 -3.48
CA GLU A 141 15.38 13.70 -3.09
C GLU A 141 15.30 12.18 -3.26
N PHE A 142 14.18 11.58 -2.86
CA PHE A 142 13.96 10.14 -3.00
C PHE A 142 14.00 9.67 -4.45
N TYR A 143 13.32 10.37 -5.36
CA TYR A 143 13.24 9.97 -6.77
C TYR A 143 14.41 10.49 -7.63
N ALA A 144 15.28 11.35 -7.11
CA ALA A 144 16.49 11.79 -7.81
C ALA A 144 17.64 10.75 -7.74
N ASN A 145 17.56 9.82 -6.81
CA ASN A 145 18.53 8.76 -6.57
C ASN A 145 17.99 7.39 -7.06
#